data_5c4b6fdbce819f64e5f391bb53cd0123
#
_entry.id   5c4b6fdbce819f64e5f391bb53cd0123
#
_cell.length_a   1.000
_cell.length_b   1.000
_cell.length_c   1.000
_cell.angle_alpha   90.00
_cell.angle_beta   90.00
_cell.angle_gamma   90.00
#
_symmetry.space_group_name_H-M   'P 1'
#
loop_
_entity.id
_entity.type
_entity.pdbx_description
1 polymer ?
#
loop_
_entity_poly.entity_id
_entity_poly.type
_entity_poly.pdbx_seq_one_letter_code
_entity_poly.pdbx_strand_id
1 'polypeptide(L)'
;VREIITRNRSIHDCMKMDVINYTALAVKIQPGVEKQLGNPVHLNTIVVAIKRYADSFQDEEEVVEEPLLKDARFSLTDKILGMQWTMNDLVNEDMGKMFAEAKNAFSNSSFFKLGDSFRILVDDSDDARRIFQTFPKENLYKDGLAKIKIQVPIHNRANVISYVTDILHHNGIELVDALISQDGIVLILNESEAPLAYEKLK
;
A
#
# COMPACT_ATOMS: atom_id res chain seq x y z
N VAL A 1 24.98 -11.81 -6.42
CA VAL A 1 24.71 -11.82 -4.96
C VAL A 1 23.99 -10.56 -4.54
N ARG A 2 24.61 -9.38 -4.72
CA ARG A 2 24.04 -8.09 -4.29
C ARG A 2 22.63 -7.89 -4.85
N GLU A 3 22.42 -8.07 -6.14
CA GLU A 3 21.11 -7.90 -6.79
C GLU A 3 20.02 -8.81 -6.19
N ILE A 4 20.35 -10.09 -5.89
CA ILE A 4 19.41 -11.03 -5.29
C ILE A 4 19.00 -10.56 -3.88
N ILE A 5 19.95 -10.06 -3.10
CA ILE A 5 19.71 -9.58 -1.75
C ILE A 5 18.88 -8.29 -1.79
N THR A 6 19.25 -7.33 -2.63
CA THR A 6 18.56 -6.03 -2.74
C THR A 6 17.09 -6.18 -3.17
N ARG A 7 16.78 -7.20 -3.98
CA ARG A 7 15.38 -7.50 -4.38
C ARG A 7 14.54 -8.09 -3.24
N ASN A 8 15.18 -8.56 -2.16
CA ASN A 8 14.47 -9.08 -0.99
C ASN A 8 14.70 -8.14 0.20
N ARG A 9 13.75 -7.23 0.40
CA ARG A 9 13.83 -6.21 1.43
C ARG A 9 14.10 -6.79 2.83
N SER A 10 13.39 -7.84 3.23
CA SER A 10 13.56 -8.45 4.55
C SER A 10 14.98 -8.98 4.77
N ILE A 11 15.60 -9.58 3.75
CA ILE A 11 17.00 -10.04 3.82
C ILE A 11 17.94 -8.83 3.90
N HIS A 12 17.69 -7.81 3.11
CA HIS A 12 18.49 -6.60 3.10
C HIS A 12 18.46 -5.88 4.46
N ASP A 13 17.27 -5.75 5.05
CA ASP A 13 17.09 -5.12 6.35
C ASP A 13 17.73 -5.94 7.48
N CYS A 14 17.59 -7.29 7.47
CA CYS A 14 18.31 -8.17 8.40
C CYS A 14 19.84 -8.06 8.26
N MET A 15 20.35 -7.80 7.06
CA MET A 15 21.79 -7.56 6.85
C MET A 15 22.24 -6.23 7.44
N LYS A 16 21.46 -5.15 7.25
CA LYS A 16 21.74 -3.84 7.85
C LYS A 16 21.76 -3.91 9.37
N MET A 17 20.88 -4.72 9.96
CA MET A 17 20.80 -4.94 11.40
C MET A 17 21.84 -5.93 11.93
N ASP A 18 22.67 -6.51 11.08
CA ASP A 18 23.67 -7.57 11.40
C ASP A 18 23.09 -8.79 12.16
N VAL A 19 21.83 -9.14 11.87
CA VAL A 19 21.13 -10.26 12.53
C VAL A 19 21.01 -11.49 11.63
N ILE A 20 21.77 -11.56 10.53
CA ILE A 20 21.67 -12.64 9.54
C ILE A 20 22.84 -13.61 9.59
N ASN A 21 22.58 -14.91 9.45
CA ASN A 21 23.61 -15.91 9.25
C ASN A 21 24.04 -15.95 7.77
N TYR A 22 25.23 -15.45 7.46
CA TYR A 22 25.75 -15.35 6.10
C TYR A 22 25.88 -16.70 5.40
N THR A 23 26.21 -17.78 6.13
CA THR A 23 26.31 -19.13 5.55
C THR A 23 24.93 -19.66 5.17
N ALA A 24 23.94 -19.50 6.04
CA ALA A 24 22.56 -19.91 5.76
C ALA A 24 21.98 -19.11 4.58
N LEU A 25 22.25 -17.80 4.53
CA LEU A 25 21.86 -16.96 3.40
C LEU A 25 22.54 -17.43 2.11
N ALA A 26 23.84 -17.72 2.13
CA ALA A 26 24.58 -18.19 0.97
C ALA A 26 23.97 -19.49 0.38
N VAL A 27 23.64 -20.47 1.24
CA VAL A 27 22.96 -21.70 0.81
C VAL A 27 21.62 -21.39 0.16
N LYS A 28 20.85 -20.48 0.75
CA LYS A 28 19.52 -20.10 0.22
C LYS A 28 19.59 -19.45 -1.16
N ILE A 29 20.57 -18.56 -1.39
CA ILE A 29 20.67 -17.81 -2.64
C ILE A 29 21.54 -18.48 -3.70
N GLN A 30 22.34 -19.50 -3.36
CA GLN A 30 23.26 -20.18 -4.29
C GLN A 30 22.57 -20.61 -5.59
N PRO A 31 21.39 -21.25 -5.61
CA PRO A 31 20.74 -21.65 -6.84
C PRO A 31 20.39 -20.45 -7.75
N GLY A 32 20.03 -19.32 -7.16
CA GLY A 32 19.75 -18.08 -7.88
C GLY A 32 20.99 -17.45 -8.48
N VAL A 33 22.11 -17.49 -7.75
CA VAL A 33 23.41 -16.99 -8.22
C VAL A 33 23.94 -17.85 -9.38
N GLU A 34 23.90 -19.17 -9.24
CA GLU A 34 24.32 -20.10 -10.29
C GLU A 34 23.48 -19.97 -11.55
N LYS A 35 22.18 -19.80 -11.40
CA LYS A 35 21.26 -19.54 -12.53
C LYS A 35 21.62 -18.24 -13.27
N GLN A 36 21.98 -17.17 -12.56
CA GLN A 36 22.36 -15.90 -13.19
C GLN A 36 23.73 -15.95 -13.87
N LEU A 37 24.67 -16.71 -13.30
CA LEU A 37 26.02 -16.82 -13.84
C LEU A 37 26.18 -17.91 -14.91
N GLY A 38 25.24 -18.85 -14.98
CA GLY A 38 25.30 -20.00 -15.88
C GLY A 38 26.34 -21.08 -15.49
N ASN A 39 26.97 -20.94 -14.32
CA ASN A 39 28.00 -21.84 -13.83
C ASN A 39 27.87 -22.14 -12.34
N PRO A 40 28.29 -23.33 -11.86
CA PRO A 40 28.37 -23.62 -10.43
C PRO A 40 29.29 -22.64 -9.71
N VAL A 41 28.92 -22.26 -8.49
CA VAL A 41 29.68 -21.32 -7.64
C VAL A 41 29.91 -21.94 -6.27
N HIS A 42 31.15 -21.93 -5.81
CA HIS A 42 31.48 -22.41 -4.47
C HIS A 42 30.75 -21.60 -3.39
N LEU A 43 30.17 -22.27 -2.41
CA LEU A 43 29.42 -21.66 -1.31
C LEU A 43 30.24 -20.57 -0.61
N ASN A 44 31.52 -20.83 -0.33
CA ASN A 44 32.40 -19.87 0.33
C ASN A 44 32.59 -18.57 -0.46
N THR A 45 32.58 -18.64 -1.80
CA THR A 45 32.64 -17.43 -2.63
C THR A 45 31.40 -16.56 -2.43
N ILE A 46 30.22 -17.19 -2.31
CA ILE A 46 28.99 -16.48 -2.04
C ILE A 46 29.01 -15.87 -0.63
N VAL A 47 29.46 -16.63 0.38
CA VAL A 47 29.61 -16.14 1.76
C VAL A 47 30.50 -14.90 1.82
N VAL A 48 31.66 -14.95 1.17
CA VAL A 48 32.59 -13.78 1.10
C VAL A 48 31.94 -12.60 0.41
N ALA A 49 31.18 -12.82 -0.68
CA ALA A 49 30.49 -11.75 -1.39
C ALA A 49 29.37 -11.14 -0.54
N ILE A 50 28.63 -11.94 0.24
CA ILE A 50 27.63 -11.47 1.19
C ILE A 50 28.28 -10.60 2.26
N LYS A 51 29.39 -11.09 2.87
CA LYS A 51 30.09 -10.37 3.92
C LYS A 51 30.60 -9.00 3.44
N ARG A 52 31.25 -8.95 2.27
CA ARG A 52 31.68 -7.68 1.66
C ARG A 52 30.53 -6.71 1.41
N TYR A 53 29.36 -7.25 1.08
CA TYR A 53 28.18 -6.40 0.90
C TYR A 53 27.64 -5.91 2.25
N ALA A 54 27.63 -6.75 3.29
CA ALA A 54 27.27 -6.33 4.65
C ALA A 54 28.23 -5.26 5.19
N ASP A 55 29.55 -5.43 4.98
CA ASP A 55 30.56 -4.47 5.41
C ASP A 55 30.30 -3.06 4.80
N SER A 56 29.68 -2.99 3.59
CA SER A 56 29.35 -1.69 2.96
C SER A 56 28.23 -0.92 3.67
N PHE A 57 27.48 -1.53 4.60
CA PHE A 57 26.47 -0.83 5.41
C PHE A 57 27.05 -0.22 6.70
N GLN A 58 28.24 -0.65 7.14
CA GLN A 58 28.84 -0.16 8.39
C GLN A 58 29.28 1.30 8.33
N ASP A 59 29.44 1.85 7.12
CA ASP A 59 29.78 3.25 6.89
C ASP A 59 28.54 4.17 6.79
N GLU A 60 27.31 3.61 6.75
CA GLU A 60 26.08 4.38 6.85
C GLU A 60 25.85 4.70 8.34
N GLU A 61 25.95 5.99 8.75
CA GLU A 61 25.54 6.42 10.08
C GLU A 61 24.18 5.81 10.43
N GLU A 62 24.04 5.24 11.64
CA GLU A 62 22.74 4.83 12.17
C GLU A 62 21.84 6.07 12.18
N VAL A 63 21.11 6.24 11.12
CA VAL A 63 19.99 7.18 11.11
C VAL A 63 19.00 6.60 12.11
N VAL A 64 18.96 7.18 13.31
CA VAL A 64 17.89 6.91 14.28
C VAL A 64 16.59 7.22 13.54
N GLU A 65 15.95 6.19 13.01
CA GLU A 65 14.67 6.34 12.33
C GLU A 65 13.66 6.82 13.39
N GLU A 66 13.38 8.12 13.38
CA GLU A 66 12.20 8.58 14.11
C GLU A 66 10.97 7.77 13.67
N PRO A 67 10.07 7.41 14.59
CA PRO A 67 8.86 6.68 14.22
C PRO A 67 8.13 7.43 13.10
N LEU A 68 8.09 6.83 11.91
CA LEU A 68 7.61 7.46 10.67
C LEU A 68 6.21 8.06 10.79
N LEU A 69 5.41 7.55 11.75
CA LEU A 69 4.03 7.99 11.98
C LEU A 69 3.86 8.76 13.30
N LYS A 70 4.94 9.14 14.00
CA LYS A 70 4.90 9.80 15.32
C LYS A 70 3.99 11.05 15.36
N ASP A 71 4.07 11.88 14.33
CA ASP A 71 3.29 13.12 14.22
C ASP A 71 2.12 12.99 13.23
N ALA A 72 1.80 11.79 12.81
CA ALA A 72 0.71 11.55 11.89
C ALA A 72 -0.65 11.70 12.58
N ARG A 73 -1.60 12.29 11.85
CA ARG A 73 -2.99 12.34 12.27
C ARG A 73 -3.78 11.25 11.58
N PHE A 74 -4.47 10.44 12.38
CA PHE A 74 -5.29 9.35 11.90
C PHE A 74 -6.77 9.67 12.03
N SER A 75 -7.55 9.31 11.03
CA SER A 75 -8.99 9.22 11.13
C SER A 75 -9.49 7.95 10.49
N LEU A 76 -10.41 7.26 11.16
CA LEU A 76 -11.13 6.11 10.65
C LEU A 76 -12.57 6.52 10.39
N THR A 77 -13.08 6.20 9.20
CA THR A 77 -14.49 6.36 8.82
C THR A 77 -14.96 5.00 8.30
N ASP A 78 -15.96 4.44 8.93
CA ASP A 78 -16.66 3.22 8.52
C ASP A 78 -17.83 3.51 7.58
N LYS A 79 -18.54 2.49 7.18
CA LYS A 79 -19.72 2.58 6.32
C LYS A 79 -19.46 3.39 5.05
N ILE A 80 -18.45 3.00 4.32
CA ILE A 80 -18.11 3.58 3.02
C ILE A 80 -18.66 2.70 1.92
N LEU A 81 -19.27 3.36 0.95
CA LEU A 81 -19.86 2.79 -0.23
C LEU A 81 -19.00 3.13 -1.45
N GLY A 82 -18.61 2.13 -2.22
CA GLY A 82 -17.77 2.30 -3.41
C GLY A 82 -18.49 1.90 -4.69
N MET A 83 -18.43 2.76 -5.70
CA MET A 83 -18.91 2.45 -7.05
C MET A 83 -17.79 2.65 -8.08
N GLN A 84 -17.85 1.87 -9.14
CA GLN A 84 -16.87 1.94 -10.23
C GLN A 84 -17.59 1.88 -11.58
N TRP A 85 -17.17 2.72 -12.51
CA TRP A 85 -17.60 2.73 -13.91
C TRP A 85 -16.40 2.67 -14.84
N THR A 86 -16.63 2.17 -16.05
CA THR A 86 -15.68 2.34 -17.14
C THR A 86 -15.98 3.65 -17.88
N MET A 87 -14.99 4.20 -18.58
CA MET A 87 -15.21 5.41 -19.38
C MET A 87 -16.25 5.21 -20.50
N ASN A 88 -16.44 3.96 -20.98
CA ASN A 88 -17.44 3.64 -21.97
C ASN A 88 -18.87 3.76 -21.40
N ASP A 89 -19.05 3.45 -20.11
CA ASP A 89 -20.33 3.56 -19.41
C ASP A 89 -20.70 5.03 -19.18
N LEU A 90 -19.73 5.94 -19.29
CA LEU A 90 -19.81 7.33 -18.92
C LEU A 90 -20.10 8.28 -20.11
N VAL A 91 -20.21 7.75 -21.32
CA VAL A 91 -20.40 8.56 -22.54
C VAL A 91 -21.82 9.17 -22.63
N ASN A 92 -22.75 8.76 -21.78
CA ASN A 92 -24.10 9.26 -21.75
C ASN A 92 -24.25 10.53 -20.88
N GLU A 93 -25.16 11.42 -21.26
CA GLU A 93 -25.45 12.74 -20.66
C GLU A 93 -25.71 12.74 -19.14
N ASP A 94 -25.87 11.56 -18.53
CA ASP A 94 -26.22 11.37 -17.12
C ASP A 94 -25.06 11.64 -16.16
N MET A 95 -23.80 11.64 -16.64
CA MET A 95 -22.61 11.86 -15.81
C MET A 95 -22.57 13.25 -15.17
N GLY A 96 -22.84 14.28 -15.94
CA GLY A 96 -22.84 15.65 -15.45
C GLY A 96 -23.87 15.85 -14.34
N LYS A 97 -25.03 15.22 -14.47
CA LYS A 97 -26.07 15.22 -13.44
C LYS A 97 -25.65 14.43 -12.21
N MET A 98 -25.10 13.24 -12.40
CA MET A 98 -24.59 12.40 -11.30
C MET A 98 -23.53 13.14 -10.47
N PHE A 99 -22.54 13.78 -11.14
CA PHE A 99 -21.53 14.55 -10.43
C PHE A 99 -22.12 15.73 -9.67
N ALA A 100 -23.09 16.42 -10.26
CA ALA A 100 -23.76 17.53 -9.60
C ALA A 100 -24.58 17.06 -8.38
N GLU A 101 -25.32 15.95 -8.51
CA GLU A 101 -26.10 15.35 -7.44
C GLU A 101 -25.18 14.78 -6.34
N ALA A 102 -24.14 14.03 -6.72
CA ALA A 102 -23.17 13.47 -5.78
C ALA A 102 -22.42 14.59 -5.02
N LYS A 103 -22.01 15.66 -5.68
CA LYS A 103 -21.35 16.80 -5.05
C LYS A 103 -22.24 17.50 -4.03
N ASN A 104 -23.54 17.57 -4.30
CA ASN A 104 -24.50 18.23 -3.41
C ASN A 104 -24.97 17.32 -2.27
N ALA A 105 -25.03 16.00 -2.53
CA ALA A 105 -25.52 15.01 -1.56
C ALA A 105 -24.43 14.51 -0.61
N PHE A 106 -23.13 14.54 -1.04
CA PHE A 106 -22.06 13.87 -0.32
C PHE A 106 -20.93 14.84 0.06
N SER A 107 -20.92 15.27 1.30
CA SER A 107 -19.87 16.16 1.83
C SER A 107 -18.48 15.50 1.92
N ASN A 108 -18.42 14.17 1.99
CA ASN A 108 -17.18 13.39 2.14
C ASN A 108 -16.88 12.47 0.95
N SER A 109 -17.33 12.83 -0.25
CA SER A 109 -17.07 12.03 -1.45
C SER A 109 -15.60 12.07 -1.87
N SER A 110 -15.07 10.94 -2.30
CA SER A 110 -13.76 10.83 -2.93
C SER A 110 -13.93 10.31 -4.36
N PHE A 111 -13.38 11.06 -5.32
CA PHE A 111 -13.47 10.74 -6.75
C PHE A 111 -12.07 10.50 -7.27
N PHE A 112 -11.88 9.42 -8.02
CA PHE A 112 -10.60 9.16 -8.67
C PHE A 112 -10.76 8.36 -9.96
N LYS A 113 -9.87 8.65 -10.90
CA LYS A 113 -9.78 7.97 -12.18
C LYS A 113 -8.53 7.10 -12.19
N LEU A 114 -8.69 5.83 -12.56
CA LEU A 114 -7.59 4.89 -12.74
C LEU A 114 -7.71 4.22 -14.11
N GLY A 115 -6.82 4.59 -15.04
CA GLY A 115 -6.94 4.14 -16.43
C GLY A 115 -8.26 4.55 -17.05
N ASP A 116 -9.02 3.58 -17.55
CA ASP A 116 -10.34 3.78 -18.14
C ASP A 116 -11.48 3.64 -17.13
N SER A 117 -11.17 3.41 -15.87
CA SER A 117 -12.18 3.31 -14.82
C SER A 117 -12.26 4.58 -13.99
N PHE A 118 -13.46 4.84 -13.54
CA PHE A 118 -13.80 5.94 -12.65
C PHE A 118 -14.43 5.40 -11.38
N ARG A 119 -13.96 5.84 -10.23
CA ARG A 119 -14.42 5.33 -8.93
C ARG A 119 -14.89 6.47 -8.03
N ILE A 120 -15.98 6.22 -7.31
CA ILE A 120 -16.54 7.13 -6.30
C ILE A 120 -16.63 6.36 -4.98
N LEU A 121 -16.18 6.98 -3.91
CA LEU A 121 -16.37 6.52 -2.54
C LEU A 121 -17.19 7.57 -1.80
N VAL A 122 -18.25 7.16 -1.14
CA VAL A 122 -19.16 8.02 -0.38
C VAL A 122 -19.52 7.36 0.94
N ASP A 123 -20.00 8.17 1.89
CA ASP A 123 -20.59 7.63 3.11
C ASP A 123 -21.85 6.82 2.76
N ASP A 124 -21.99 5.61 3.33
CA ASP A 124 -23.16 4.75 3.09
C ASP A 124 -24.38 5.34 3.77
N SER A 125 -25.23 5.95 2.99
CA SER A 125 -26.47 6.56 3.41
C SER A 125 -27.62 6.13 2.49
N ASP A 126 -28.86 6.27 2.98
CA ASP A 126 -30.04 5.97 2.18
C ASP A 126 -30.10 6.81 0.91
N ASP A 127 -29.63 8.04 0.94
CA ASP A 127 -29.56 8.92 -0.21
C ASP A 127 -28.51 8.43 -1.22
N ALA A 128 -27.31 8.02 -0.73
CA ALA A 128 -26.29 7.43 -1.56
C ALA A 128 -26.80 6.16 -2.26
N ARG A 129 -27.40 5.25 -1.48
CA ARG A 129 -27.97 4.01 -2.01
C ARG A 129 -29.08 4.26 -3.04
N ARG A 130 -29.92 5.26 -2.82
CA ARG A 130 -30.99 5.66 -3.77
C ARG A 130 -30.42 6.20 -5.07
N ILE A 131 -29.43 7.10 -4.99
CA ILE A 131 -28.76 7.65 -6.18
C ILE A 131 -28.08 6.53 -6.96
N PHE A 132 -27.36 5.65 -6.28
CA PHE A 132 -26.65 4.55 -6.95
C PHE A 132 -27.54 3.48 -7.56
N GLN A 133 -28.78 3.28 -7.04
CA GLN A 133 -29.77 2.39 -7.65
C GLN A 133 -30.28 2.86 -9.00
N THR A 134 -30.12 4.14 -9.34
CA THR A 134 -30.54 4.68 -10.66
C THR A 134 -29.55 4.31 -11.77
N PHE A 135 -28.38 3.77 -11.45
CA PHE A 135 -27.34 3.40 -12.42
C PHE A 135 -27.44 1.91 -12.80
N PRO A 136 -26.95 1.55 -14.02
CA PRO A 136 -26.93 0.15 -14.45
C PRO A 136 -26.26 -0.77 -13.44
N LYS A 137 -26.82 -1.93 -13.19
CA LYS A 137 -26.34 -2.94 -12.20
C LYS A 137 -24.97 -3.54 -12.55
N GLU A 138 -24.44 -3.27 -13.72
CA GLU A 138 -23.11 -3.72 -14.19
C GLU A 138 -21.96 -2.99 -13.53
N ASN A 139 -22.23 -1.87 -12.86
CA ASN A 139 -21.24 -1.14 -12.11
C ASN A 139 -20.93 -1.88 -10.81
N LEU A 140 -19.66 -2.18 -10.61
CA LEU A 140 -19.19 -2.90 -9.44
C LEU A 140 -19.53 -2.13 -8.16
N TYR A 141 -20.65 -2.52 -7.55
CA TYR A 141 -21.07 -1.98 -6.28
C TYR A 141 -20.34 -2.72 -5.15
N LYS A 142 -19.60 -1.99 -4.34
CA LYS A 142 -18.90 -2.54 -3.17
C LYS A 142 -19.31 -1.76 -1.93
N ASP A 143 -19.92 -2.45 -0.97
CA ASP A 143 -20.26 -1.94 0.36
C ASP A 143 -19.38 -2.59 1.43
N GLY A 144 -19.60 -2.21 2.69
CA GLY A 144 -18.82 -2.74 3.81
C GLY A 144 -17.34 -2.31 3.74
N LEU A 145 -17.08 -1.11 3.24
CA LEU A 145 -15.76 -0.51 3.20
C LEU A 145 -15.56 0.46 4.36
N ALA A 146 -14.30 0.63 4.75
CA ALA A 146 -13.86 1.68 5.66
C ALA A 146 -12.67 2.45 5.07
N LYS A 147 -12.52 3.68 5.49
CA LYS A 147 -11.47 4.59 5.06
C LYS A 147 -10.62 5.00 6.26
N ILE A 148 -9.31 4.72 6.18
CA ILE A 148 -8.32 5.25 7.11
C ILE A 148 -7.55 6.35 6.40
N LYS A 149 -7.64 7.58 6.91
CA LYS A 149 -6.84 8.70 6.44
C LYS A 149 -5.67 8.92 7.38
N ILE A 150 -4.46 8.96 6.81
CA ILE A 150 -3.21 9.21 7.51
C ILE A 150 -2.63 10.50 6.96
N GLN A 151 -2.61 11.55 7.75
CA GLN A 151 -1.97 12.82 7.41
C GLN A 151 -0.57 12.83 7.96
N VAL A 152 0.43 12.85 7.09
CA VAL A 152 1.85 12.79 7.45
C VAL A 152 2.54 14.09 7.03
N PRO A 153 3.43 14.65 7.85
CA PRO A 153 4.32 15.74 7.42
C PRO A 153 5.14 15.33 6.19
N ILE A 154 5.37 16.28 5.29
CA ILE A 154 5.82 16.08 3.89
C ILE A 154 7.19 15.34 3.74
N HIS A 155 8.02 15.29 4.76
CA HIS A 155 9.44 15.00 4.64
C HIS A 155 9.82 13.52 4.42
N ASN A 156 8.88 12.54 4.57
CA ASN A 156 9.24 11.11 4.56
C ASN A 156 8.24 10.18 3.84
N ARG A 157 7.58 10.63 2.80
CA ARG A 157 6.44 9.89 2.17
C ARG A 157 6.78 8.51 1.62
N ALA A 158 7.92 8.35 0.98
CA ALA A 158 8.27 7.05 0.37
C ALA A 158 8.40 5.95 1.44
N ASN A 159 9.05 6.27 2.54
CA ASN A 159 9.22 5.34 3.66
C ASN A 159 7.90 5.05 4.37
N VAL A 160 7.01 6.06 4.50
CA VAL A 160 5.69 5.88 5.13
C VAL A 160 4.81 4.90 4.34
N ILE A 161 4.79 4.99 3.01
CA ILE A 161 3.99 4.07 2.19
C ILE A 161 4.46 2.62 2.40
N SER A 162 5.76 2.41 2.32
CA SER A 162 6.37 1.11 2.56
C SER A 162 6.04 0.57 3.94
N TYR A 163 6.21 1.41 4.96
CA TYR A 163 5.93 1.06 6.35
C TYR A 163 4.46 0.68 6.58
N VAL A 164 3.53 1.49 6.06
CA VAL A 164 2.10 1.23 6.17
C VAL A 164 1.71 -0.07 5.47
N THR A 165 2.20 -0.30 4.25
CA THR A 165 1.89 -1.52 3.49
C THR A 165 2.50 -2.77 4.15
N ASP A 166 3.69 -2.66 4.73
CA ASP A 166 4.32 -3.76 5.47
C ASP A 166 3.51 -4.13 6.71
N ILE A 167 3.03 -3.14 7.49
CA ILE A 167 2.16 -3.40 8.65
C ILE A 167 0.89 -4.12 8.23
N LEU A 168 0.20 -3.65 7.19
CA LEU A 168 -1.02 -4.30 6.70
C LEU A 168 -0.73 -5.73 6.26
N HIS A 169 0.31 -5.95 5.48
CA HIS A 169 0.70 -7.27 4.97
C HIS A 169 1.04 -8.25 6.10
N HIS A 170 1.85 -7.84 7.09
CA HIS A 170 2.24 -8.71 8.21
C HIS A 170 1.07 -9.07 9.13
N ASN A 171 0.01 -8.26 9.15
CA ASN A 171 -1.19 -8.54 9.92
C ASN A 171 -2.30 -9.20 9.08
N GLY A 172 -2.02 -9.59 7.83
CA GLY A 172 -2.97 -10.26 6.95
C GLY A 172 -4.16 -9.38 6.55
N ILE A 173 -3.99 -8.05 6.59
CA ILE A 173 -5.05 -7.08 6.27
C ILE A 173 -5.04 -6.80 4.77
N GLU A 174 -6.19 -7.01 4.11
CA GLU A 174 -6.33 -6.77 2.69
C GLU A 174 -6.56 -5.28 2.39
N LEU A 175 -5.67 -4.71 1.58
CA LEU A 175 -5.83 -3.36 1.06
C LEU A 175 -6.69 -3.39 -0.19
N VAL A 176 -7.91 -2.86 -0.12
CA VAL A 176 -8.82 -2.78 -1.27
C VAL A 176 -8.38 -1.70 -2.24
N ASP A 177 -7.94 -0.54 -1.69
CA ASP A 177 -7.46 0.58 -2.48
C ASP A 177 -6.58 1.51 -1.65
N ALA A 178 -5.72 2.29 -2.30
CA ALA A 178 -4.91 3.31 -1.66
C ALA A 178 -4.80 4.56 -2.52
N LEU A 179 -4.98 5.71 -1.90
CA LEU A 179 -4.86 7.01 -2.52
C LEU A 179 -3.74 7.78 -1.82
N ILE A 180 -2.78 8.23 -2.60
CA ILE A 180 -1.64 8.98 -2.09
C ILE A 180 -1.72 10.39 -2.67
N SER A 181 -1.81 11.37 -1.79
CA SER A 181 -1.89 12.78 -2.15
C SER A 181 -0.82 13.60 -1.45
N GLN A 182 -0.79 14.89 -1.73
CA GLN A 182 0.08 15.81 -1.00
C GLN A 182 -0.29 15.91 0.49
N ASP A 183 -1.53 15.67 0.84
CA ASP A 183 -2.05 15.84 2.20
C ASP A 183 -1.97 14.56 3.04
N GLY A 184 -1.56 13.43 2.44
CA GLY A 184 -1.43 12.16 3.15
C GLY A 184 -1.84 10.94 2.33
N ILE A 185 -2.07 9.86 3.05
CA ILE A 185 -2.45 8.55 2.52
C ILE A 185 -3.88 8.26 2.95
N VAL A 186 -4.69 7.78 2.02
CA VAL A 186 -6.02 7.24 2.31
C VAL A 186 -6.01 5.75 1.95
N LEU A 187 -6.28 4.91 2.92
CA LEU A 187 -6.41 3.47 2.77
C LEU A 187 -7.89 3.11 2.74
N ILE A 188 -8.28 2.27 1.81
CA ILE A 188 -9.61 1.69 1.71
C ILE A 188 -9.49 0.20 2.03
N LEU A 189 -10.21 -0.24 3.03
CA LEU A 189 -10.15 -1.57 3.61
C LEU A 189 -11.57 -2.13 3.72
N ASN A 190 -11.67 -3.44 3.94
CA ASN A 190 -12.93 -4.02 4.38
C ASN A 190 -13.27 -3.49 5.78
N GLU A 191 -14.52 -3.15 6.03
CA GLU A 191 -14.97 -2.58 7.31
C GLU A 191 -14.61 -3.47 8.51
N SER A 192 -14.67 -4.80 8.33
CA SER A 192 -14.31 -5.76 9.38
C SER A 192 -12.83 -5.74 9.80
N GLU A 193 -11.93 -5.33 8.89
CA GLU A 193 -10.48 -5.30 9.13
C GLU A 193 -9.98 -3.92 9.56
N ALA A 194 -10.76 -2.87 9.32
CA ALA A 194 -10.35 -1.51 9.54
C ALA A 194 -10.01 -1.16 11.01
N PRO A 195 -10.72 -1.68 12.05
CA PRO A 195 -10.34 -1.44 13.44
C PRO A 195 -8.95 -1.99 13.78
N LEU A 196 -8.65 -3.22 13.31
CA LEU A 196 -7.34 -3.83 13.50
C LEU A 196 -6.25 -3.04 12.76
N ALA A 197 -6.51 -2.65 11.51
CA ALA A 197 -5.58 -1.82 10.74
C ALA A 197 -5.28 -0.50 11.45
N TYR A 198 -6.31 0.17 11.96
CA TYR A 198 -6.16 1.43 12.69
C TYR A 198 -5.32 1.27 13.96
N GLU A 199 -5.56 0.21 14.73
CA GLU A 199 -4.78 -0.11 15.95
C GLU A 199 -3.30 -0.36 15.63
N LYS A 200 -3.01 -1.12 14.56
CA LYS A 200 -1.63 -1.48 14.20
C LYS A 200 -0.84 -0.32 13.57
N LEU A 201 -1.52 0.63 12.97
CA LEU A 201 -0.90 1.79 12.32
C LEU A 201 -0.67 2.96 13.29
N LYS A 202 -1.42 3.03 14.37
CA LYS A 202 -1.35 4.10 15.38
C LYS A 202 -0.36 3.78 16.49
#